data_42846060c9dc20e078ea01a6e3328b7d
#
_entry.id   42846060c9dc20e078ea01a6e3328b7d
#
_cell.length_a   1.000
_cell.length_b   1.000
_cell.length_c   1.000
_cell.angle_alpha   90.00
_cell.angle_beta   90.00
_cell.angle_gamma   90.00
#
_symmetry.space_group_name_H-M   'P 1'
#
loop_
_entity.id
_entity.type
_entity.pdbx_description
1 polymer ?
#
loop_
_entity_poly.entity_id
_entity_poly.type
_entity_poly.pdbx_seq_one_letter_code
_entity_poly.pdbx_strand_id
1 'polypeptide(L)'
;MSGQRKDDHVRLAMEQHRARSSINQFDEVSFVHHALAGIDRPDVSLATAFAGIHWPVPLYINAMTGGSTKTGEINRNLATAAREAGVPIASGSMNAYLKDPSCADTFRVLRTHNPRGFVMANINATTTVDGAKRAIDLLQADALQIHINTAQETPMPEGDRSFASWGPQIHKIAAAVGIPVIVKEVGNGLSRRTVHTLAALGVHAADVSGRGGTDFARIENGRREQADYAFLHGWGQSTAACLLDAHDAPLPLLASGGVRTPLDVARALALGAAAVGSSGGFLRTLTDGGVSALVTQLTTWLDQLAALQTMLGAPTPADLTRCDLLIHGQLREFCTDRGIDTRRLAQRTPTPSPATDAGTATDAGTAAGGALHEMTGSTR
;
A
#
# COMPACT_ATOMS: atom_id res chain seq x y z
N MET A 1 -13.35 29.26 -5.89
CA MET A 1 -13.49 28.11 -6.87
C MET A 1 -12.67 26.87 -6.47
N SER A 2 -11.41 26.99 -6.05
CA SER A 2 -10.60 25.79 -5.68
C SER A 2 -11.13 25.03 -4.45
N GLY A 3 -11.56 25.72 -3.41
CA GLY A 3 -12.08 25.12 -2.17
C GLY A 3 -13.38 24.34 -2.39
N GLN A 4 -14.33 24.90 -3.15
CA GLN A 4 -15.59 24.23 -3.47
C GLN A 4 -15.39 22.91 -4.18
N ARG A 5 -14.46 22.84 -5.15
CA ARG A 5 -14.11 21.60 -5.83
C ARG A 5 -13.62 20.52 -4.86
N LYS A 6 -12.82 20.89 -3.86
CA LYS A 6 -12.29 19.93 -2.87
C LYS A 6 -13.40 19.37 -1.97
N ASP A 7 -14.33 20.22 -1.59
CA ASP A 7 -15.50 19.79 -0.82
C ASP A 7 -16.42 18.86 -1.63
N ASP A 8 -16.62 19.15 -2.93
CA ASP A 8 -17.37 18.28 -3.86
C ASP A 8 -16.69 16.92 -4.05
N HIS A 9 -15.36 16.88 -4.19
CA HIS A 9 -14.61 15.61 -4.28
C HIS A 9 -14.82 14.75 -3.04
N VAL A 10 -14.75 15.34 -1.83
CA VAL A 10 -15.01 14.61 -0.58
C VAL A 10 -16.44 14.06 -0.55
N ARG A 11 -17.43 14.89 -0.85
CA ARG A 11 -18.85 14.49 -0.87
C ARG A 11 -19.12 13.35 -1.85
N LEU A 12 -18.70 13.49 -3.10
CA LEU A 12 -18.92 12.49 -4.16
C LEU A 12 -18.14 11.18 -3.90
N ALA A 13 -16.93 11.27 -3.37
CA ALA A 13 -16.19 10.08 -2.95
C ALA A 13 -16.93 9.32 -1.83
N MET A 14 -17.49 10.04 -0.85
CA MET A 14 -18.28 9.44 0.24
C MET A 14 -19.55 8.77 -0.30
N GLU A 15 -20.25 9.38 -1.24
CA GLU A 15 -21.43 8.81 -1.91
C GLU A 15 -21.08 7.51 -2.64
N GLN A 16 -19.97 7.47 -3.40
CA GLN A 16 -19.48 6.26 -4.05
C GLN A 16 -19.16 5.16 -3.05
N HIS A 17 -18.52 5.49 -1.92
CA HIS A 17 -18.20 4.50 -0.89
C HIS A 17 -19.43 3.96 -0.14
N ARG A 18 -20.55 4.70 -0.09
CA ARG A 18 -21.82 4.24 0.47
C ARG A 18 -22.62 3.37 -0.50
N ALA A 19 -22.56 3.64 -1.80
CA ALA A 19 -23.32 2.96 -2.85
C ALA A 19 -22.74 1.61 -3.30
N ARG A 20 -21.83 1.01 -2.57
CA ARG A 20 -21.00 -0.13 -3.01
C ARG A 20 -21.78 -1.37 -3.46
N SER A 21 -21.48 -1.78 -4.71
CA SER A 21 -21.51 -3.18 -5.20
C SER A 21 -20.48 -3.35 -6.34
N SER A 22 -19.21 -3.12 -6.13
CA SER A 22 -18.23 -3.38 -7.18
C SER A 22 -17.48 -4.67 -6.89
N ILE A 23 -17.40 -5.53 -7.90
CA ILE A 23 -16.47 -6.66 -7.94
C ILE A 23 -15.07 -6.10 -7.63
N ASN A 24 -14.45 -6.61 -6.58
CA ASN A 24 -13.10 -6.23 -6.20
C ASN A 24 -12.18 -7.41 -6.46
N GLN A 25 -11.19 -7.23 -7.31
CA GLN A 25 -10.32 -8.34 -7.71
C GLN A 25 -9.38 -8.84 -6.60
N PHE A 26 -9.33 -8.19 -5.44
CA PHE A 26 -8.77 -8.83 -4.25
C PHE A 26 -9.56 -10.08 -3.84
N ASP A 27 -10.87 -10.16 -4.14
CA ASP A 27 -11.69 -11.36 -3.86
C ASP A 27 -11.31 -12.55 -4.75
N GLU A 28 -10.61 -12.28 -5.86
CA GLU A 28 -10.09 -13.30 -6.79
C GLU A 28 -8.68 -13.80 -6.39
N VAL A 29 -8.14 -13.35 -5.25
CA VAL A 29 -6.86 -13.79 -4.67
C VAL A 29 -7.13 -14.56 -3.39
N SER A 30 -6.75 -15.83 -3.33
CA SER A 30 -6.92 -16.69 -2.15
C SER A 30 -5.59 -17.26 -1.69
N PHE A 31 -5.35 -17.25 -0.38
CA PHE A 31 -4.24 -18.01 0.20
C PHE A 31 -4.57 -19.50 0.21
N VAL A 32 -3.57 -20.36 -0.09
CA VAL A 32 -3.67 -21.79 0.20
C VAL A 32 -3.55 -21.97 1.71
N HIS A 33 -4.51 -22.66 2.31
CA HIS A 33 -4.48 -22.92 3.75
C HIS A 33 -3.56 -24.07 4.10
N HIS A 34 -2.45 -23.78 4.74
CA HIS A 34 -1.53 -24.80 5.31
C HIS A 34 -1.74 -24.87 6.81
N ALA A 35 -2.48 -25.88 7.27
CA ALA A 35 -2.93 -25.97 8.68
C ALA A 35 -1.79 -26.03 9.72
N LEU A 36 -0.55 -26.37 9.31
CA LEU A 36 0.62 -26.44 10.16
C LEU A 36 1.67 -25.35 9.88
N ALA A 37 1.32 -24.31 9.10
CA ALA A 37 2.25 -23.23 8.76
C ALA A 37 2.34 -22.14 9.85
N GLY A 38 1.41 -22.12 10.81
CA GLY A 38 1.33 -21.08 11.84
C GLY A 38 2.60 -20.97 12.69
N ILE A 39 2.92 -19.73 13.08
CA ILE A 39 4.02 -19.37 13.98
C ILE A 39 3.47 -18.70 15.24
N ASP A 40 4.31 -18.46 16.24
CA ASP A 40 3.87 -17.78 17.45
C ASP A 40 3.70 -16.28 17.23
N ARG A 41 2.64 -15.70 17.81
CA ARG A 41 2.30 -14.28 17.66
C ARG A 41 3.45 -13.32 18.03
N PRO A 42 4.27 -13.56 19.08
CA PRO A 42 5.42 -12.72 19.42
C PRO A 42 6.51 -12.66 18.33
N ASP A 43 6.58 -13.63 17.43
CA ASP A 43 7.57 -13.69 16.36
C ASP A 43 7.18 -12.82 15.15
N VAL A 44 5.97 -12.25 15.15
CA VAL A 44 5.45 -11.44 14.06
C VAL A 44 5.80 -9.97 14.26
N SER A 45 6.43 -9.38 13.24
CA SER A 45 6.67 -7.95 13.12
C SER A 45 5.84 -7.38 11.95
N LEU A 46 5.24 -6.22 12.15
CA LEU A 46 4.58 -5.46 11.08
C LEU A 46 5.52 -4.45 10.40
N ALA A 47 6.75 -4.31 10.86
CA ALA A 47 7.68 -3.36 10.27
C ALA A 47 7.98 -3.68 8.80
N THR A 48 8.08 -2.65 7.99
CA THR A 48 8.42 -2.75 6.56
C THR A 48 9.48 -1.73 6.17
N ALA A 49 10.30 -2.08 5.18
CA ALA A 49 11.33 -1.19 4.63
C ALA A 49 11.35 -1.25 3.11
N PHE A 50 11.47 -0.09 2.47
CA PHE A 50 11.57 0.02 1.01
C PHE A 50 12.21 1.37 0.64
N ALA A 51 13.02 1.42 -0.40
CA ALA A 51 13.62 2.65 -0.93
C ALA A 51 14.29 3.54 0.14
N GLY A 52 14.92 2.96 1.16
CA GLY A 52 15.50 3.70 2.29
C GLY A 52 14.49 4.22 3.31
N ILE A 53 13.21 3.95 3.13
CA ILE A 53 12.14 4.30 4.06
C ILE A 53 11.91 3.13 5.02
N HIS A 54 11.75 3.43 6.32
CA HIS A 54 11.41 2.45 7.35
C HIS A 54 10.10 2.85 8.02
N TRP A 55 9.09 1.98 7.94
CA TRP A 55 7.80 2.18 8.59
C TRP A 55 7.55 1.12 9.67
N PRO A 56 6.95 1.50 10.80
CA PRO A 56 6.63 0.54 11.86
C PRO A 56 5.54 -0.47 11.44
N VAL A 57 4.73 -0.11 10.43
CA VAL A 57 3.62 -0.91 9.95
C VAL A 57 3.45 -0.76 8.44
N PRO A 58 2.96 -1.79 7.72
CA PRO A 58 2.82 -1.74 6.26
C PRO A 58 1.47 -1.13 5.82
N LEU A 59 0.85 -0.33 6.67
CA LEU A 59 -0.44 0.33 6.41
C LEU A 59 -0.27 1.85 6.52
N TYR A 60 -0.86 2.62 5.60
CA TYR A 60 -0.82 4.08 5.66
C TYR A 60 -2.14 4.72 5.23
N ILE A 61 -2.40 5.93 5.74
CA ILE A 61 -3.50 6.78 5.27
C ILE A 61 -3.03 7.48 4.00
N ASN A 62 -3.58 7.08 2.85
CA ASN A 62 -3.18 7.65 1.57
C ASN A 62 -3.87 9.01 1.32
N ALA A 63 -3.35 9.72 0.33
CA ALA A 63 -3.71 11.08 -0.03
C ALA A 63 -5.23 11.27 -0.21
N MET A 64 -5.80 12.27 0.48
CA MET A 64 -7.22 12.59 0.41
C MET A 64 -7.49 14.01 -0.06
N THR A 65 -7.26 15.02 0.77
CA THR A 65 -7.80 16.34 0.53
C THR A 65 -6.93 17.46 1.13
N GLY A 66 -7.35 18.71 0.96
CA GLY A 66 -6.72 19.93 1.48
C GLY A 66 -7.09 21.15 0.62
N GLY A 67 -7.00 22.36 1.19
CA GLY A 67 -7.19 23.61 0.49
C GLY A 67 -8.51 24.34 0.77
N SER A 68 -9.35 23.82 1.67
CA SER A 68 -10.50 24.54 2.25
C SER A 68 -10.52 24.38 3.77
N THR A 69 -11.24 25.23 4.49
CA THR A 69 -11.37 25.14 5.95
C THR A 69 -11.89 23.78 6.38
N LYS A 70 -12.91 23.25 5.70
CA LYS A 70 -13.50 21.94 5.97
C LYS A 70 -12.48 20.82 5.76
N THR A 71 -11.72 20.86 4.65
CA THR A 71 -10.69 19.85 4.37
C THR A 71 -9.47 19.98 5.30
N GLY A 72 -9.18 21.17 5.83
CA GLY A 72 -8.18 21.37 6.87
C GLY A 72 -8.57 20.69 8.19
N GLU A 73 -9.85 20.72 8.57
CA GLU A 73 -10.35 19.99 9.73
C GLU A 73 -10.24 18.46 9.53
N ILE A 74 -10.61 17.97 8.35
CA ILE A 74 -10.42 16.56 7.99
C ILE A 74 -8.94 16.17 8.11
N ASN A 75 -8.02 16.94 7.57
CA ASN A 75 -6.58 16.70 7.65
C ASN A 75 -6.07 16.66 9.09
N ARG A 76 -6.54 17.59 9.95
CA ARG A 76 -6.21 17.59 11.39
C ARG A 76 -6.63 16.28 12.04
N ASN A 77 -7.85 15.85 11.80
CA ASN A 77 -8.42 14.65 12.41
C ASN A 77 -7.73 13.37 11.88
N LEU A 78 -7.42 13.31 10.59
CA LEU A 78 -6.63 12.22 10.00
C LEU A 78 -5.22 12.15 10.60
N ALA A 79 -4.54 13.30 10.75
CA ALA A 79 -3.21 13.36 11.35
C ALA A 79 -3.20 12.93 12.83
N THR A 80 -4.23 13.33 13.58
CA THR A 80 -4.41 12.86 14.96
C THR A 80 -4.57 11.35 15.01
N ALA A 81 -5.44 10.78 14.18
CA ALA A 81 -5.63 9.32 14.13
C ALA A 81 -4.36 8.58 13.66
N ALA A 82 -3.64 9.13 12.68
CA ALA A 82 -2.37 8.57 12.21
C ALA A 82 -1.31 8.51 13.32
N ARG A 83 -1.19 9.60 14.11
CA ARG A 83 -0.29 9.67 15.26
C ARG A 83 -0.66 8.63 16.33
N GLU A 84 -1.93 8.55 16.69
CA GLU A 84 -2.39 7.64 17.75
C GLU A 84 -2.27 6.17 17.36
N ALA A 85 -2.50 5.84 16.09
CA ALA A 85 -2.35 4.49 15.57
C ALA A 85 -0.93 4.15 15.10
N GLY A 86 0.00 5.12 15.06
CA GLY A 86 1.37 4.91 14.59
C GLY A 86 1.50 4.62 13.10
N VAL A 87 0.57 5.10 12.26
CA VAL A 87 0.57 4.85 10.81
C VAL A 87 1.08 6.07 10.02
N PRO A 88 1.81 5.89 8.92
CA PRO A 88 2.17 6.96 8.00
C PRO A 88 0.94 7.63 7.36
N ILE A 89 1.09 8.89 6.94
CA ILE A 89 0.01 9.64 6.30
C ILE A 89 0.53 10.48 5.13
N ALA A 90 -0.28 10.59 4.06
CA ALA A 90 -0.04 11.48 2.94
C ALA A 90 -1.07 12.62 2.89
N SER A 91 -0.61 13.82 2.50
CA SER A 91 -1.50 14.94 2.22
C SER A 91 -2.30 14.70 0.92
N GLY A 92 -3.45 15.34 0.77
CA GLY A 92 -4.04 15.56 -0.54
C GLY A 92 -3.19 16.49 -1.40
N SER A 93 -3.55 16.63 -2.68
CA SER A 93 -2.80 17.49 -3.61
C SER A 93 -2.61 18.90 -3.06
N MET A 94 -1.35 19.31 -2.89
CA MET A 94 -0.96 20.63 -2.37
C MET A 94 -0.96 21.73 -3.44
N ASN A 95 -1.43 21.44 -4.65
CA ASN A 95 -1.56 22.43 -5.72
C ASN A 95 -2.45 23.63 -5.34
N ALA A 96 -3.42 23.43 -4.44
CA ALA A 96 -4.20 24.54 -3.91
C ALA A 96 -3.30 25.53 -3.17
N TYR A 97 -2.45 25.06 -2.28
CA TYR A 97 -1.46 25.87 -1.56
C TYR A 97 -0.43 26.52 -2.49
N LEU A 98 0.06 25.80 -3.49
CA LEU A 98 1.07 26.33 -4.41
C LEU A 98 0.52 27.48 -5.26
N LYS A 99 -0.80 27.47 -5.55
CA LYS A 99 -1.51 28.55 -6.27
C LYS A 99 -1.96 29.67 -5.33
N ASP A 100 -2.37 29.34 -4.11
CA ASP A 100 -2.86 30.27 -3.10
C ASP A 100 -2.30 29.91 -1.72
N PRO A 101 -1.21 30.56 -1.29
CA PRO A 101 -0.57 30.32 -0.01
C PRO A 101 -1.48 30.56 1.22
N SER A 102 -2.59 31.29 1.08
CA SER A 102 -3.52 31.54 2.20
C SER A 102 -4.14 30.26 2.77
N CYS A 103 -4.21 29.18 1.99
CA CYS A 103 -4.71 27.88 2.45
C CYS A 103 -3.64 26.96 3.07
N ALA A 104 -2.41 27.44 3.28
CA ALA A 104 -1.29 26.67 3.82
C ALA A 104 -1.63 25.90 5.10
N ASP A 105 -2.36 26.52 6.01
CA ASP A 105 -2.70 25.93 7.31
C ASP A 105 -3.58 24.68 7.18
N THR A 106 -4.37 24.57 6.09
CA THR A 106 -5.19 23.38 5.80
C THR A 106 -4.36 22.12 5.52
N PHE A 107 -3.07 22.30 5.21
CA PHE A 107 -2.09 21.25 5.02
C PHE A 107 -1.12 21.15 6.21
N ARG A 108 -0.63 22.29 6.73
CA ARG A 108 0.33 22.32 7.86
C ARG A 108 -0.17 21.55 9.08
N VAL A 109 -1.49 21.48 9.29
CA VAL A 109 -2.12 20.68 10.35
C VAL A 109 -1.71 19.22 10.33
N LEU A 110 -1.32 18.64 9.19
CA LEU A 110 -0.82 17.26 9.10
C LEU A 110 0.45 17.07 9.94
N ARG A 111 1.43 17.97 9.81
CA ARG A 111 2.67 17.91 10.60
C ARG A 111 2.42 18.38 12.04
N THR A 112 1.64 19.45 12.25
CA THR A 112 1.36 19.98 13.58
C THR A 112 0.69 18.93 14.49
N HIS A 113 -0.23 18.14 13.95
CA HIS A 113 -0.96 17.12 14.73
C HIS A 113 -0.30 15.73 14.70
N ASN A 114 0.72 15.54 13.86
CA ASN A 114 1.55 14.34 13.80
C ASN A 114 3.05 14.68 13.72
N PRO A 115 3.60 15.33 14.78
CA PRO A 115 4.93 15.97 14.71
C PRO A 115 6.08 14.97 14.53
N ARG A 116 5.95 13.73 14.95
CA ARG A 116 6.96 12.67 14.87
C ARG A 116 6.61 11.53 13.92
N GLY A 117 5.41 11.53 13.35
CA GLY A 117 4.99 10.51 12.41
C GLY A 117 5.53 10.77 11.01
N PHE A 118 5.49 9.74 10.17
CA PHE A 118 5.89 9.84 8.77
C PHE A 118 4.80 10.57 7.96
N VAL A 119 5.12 11.71 7.40
CA VAL A 119 4.20 12.57 6.64
C VAL A 119 4.70 12.76 5.22
N MET A 120 3.87 12.46 4.23
CA MET A 120 4.18 12.65 2.82
C MET A 120 3.48 13.90 2.27
N ALA A 121 4.22 14.78 1.62
CA ALA A 121 3.65 15.82 0.78
C ALA A 121 3.14 15.22 -0.54
N ASN A 122 2.16 15.85 -1.19
CA ASN A 122 1.61 15.35 -2.45
C ASN A 122 1.39 16.51 -3.44
N ILE A 123 1.92 16.34 -4.64
CA ILE A 123 1.81 17.30 -5.75
C ILE A 123 1.41 16.58 -7.04
N ASN A 124 1.01 17.34 -8.07
CA ASN A 124 0.80 16.77 -9.41
C ASN A 124 2.09 16.81 -10.25
N ALA A 125 2.08 16.09 -11.36
CA ALA A 125 3.22 15.96 -12.26
C ALA A 125 3.57 17.25 -13.03
N THR A 126 2.74 18.31 -13.00
CA THR A 126 3.03 19.61 -13.62
C THR A 126 3.70 20.60 -12.68
N THR A 127 3.86 20.23 -11.40
CA THR A 127 4.49 21.09 -10.37
C THR A 127 5.97 21.34 -10.70
N THR A 128 6.44 22.57 -10.52
CA THR A 128 7.86 22.91 -10.69
C THR A 128 8.72 22.35 -9.55
N VAL A 129 10.04 22.27 -9.74
CA VAL A 129 10.98 21.86 -8.68
C VAL A 129 10.87 22.78 -7.45
N ASP A 130 10.75 24.10 -7.66
CA ASP A 130 10.53 25.05 -6.58
C ASP A 130 9.21 24.79 -5.84
N GLY A 131 8.13 24.56 -6.59
CA GLY A 131 6.85 24.18 -6.01
C GLY A 131 6.92 22.89 -5.18
N ALA A 132 7.67 21.88 -5.67
CA ALA A 132 7.90 20.64 -4.93
C ALA A 132 8.65 20.90 -3.60
N LYS A 133 9.72 21.69 -3.62
CA LYS A 133 10.46 22.09 -2.41
C LYS A 133 9.58 22.84 -1.42
N ARG A 134 8.79 23.82 -1.88
CA ARG A 134 7.83 24.55 -1.04
C ARG A 134 6.79 23.64 -0.38
N ALA A 135 6.31 22.61 -1.09
CA ALA A 135 5.38 21.63 -0.53
C ALA A 135 6.05 20.75 0.54
N ILE A 136 7.28 20.33 0.30
CA ILE A 136 8.11 19.58 1.25
C ILE A 136 8.36 20.42 2.51
N ASP A 137 8.81 21.65 2.36
CA ASP A 137 9.16 22.55 3.45
C ASP A 137 7.94 22.87 4.35
N LEU A 138 6.76 23.11 3.73
CA LEU A 138 5.53 23.40 4.49
C LEU A 138 5.15 22.28 5.47
N LEU A 139 5.34 21.02 5.04
CA LEU A 139 5.01 19.85 5.84
C LEU A 139 6.21 19.27 6.59
N GLN A 140 7.44 19.77 6.35
CA GLN A 140 8.66 19.07 6.75
C GLN A 140 8.53 17.59 6.39
N ALA A 141 8.23 17.34 5.11
CA ALA A 141 7.80 16.03 4.64
C ALA A 141 8.95 15.03 4.60
N ASP A 142 8.66 13.79 5.01
CA ASP A 142 9.62 12.68 5.02
C ASP A 142 9.75 12.02 3.64
N ALA A 143 8.72 12.16 2.78
CA ALA A 143 8.72 11.76 1.38
C ALA A 143 7.77 12.63 0.55
N LEU A 144 7.96 12.63 -0.77
CA LEU A 144 7.12 13.34 -1.70
C LEU A 144 6.33 12.36 -2.57
N GLN A 145 5.01 12.43 -2.54
CA GLN A 145 4.17 11.80 -3.54
C GLN A 145 3.97 12.73 -4.75
N ILE A 146 4.09 12.18 -5.95
CA ILE A 146 3.68 12.83 -7.20
C ILE A 146 2.55 11.99 -7.79
N HIS A 147 1.34 12.56 -7.87
CA HIS A 147 0.25 11.85 -8.51
C HIS A 147 0.20 12.14 -10.01
N ILE A 148 -0.11 11.09 -10.77
CA ILE A 148 -0.44 11.11 -12.19
C ILE A 148 -1.87 10.62 -12.36
N ASN A 149 -2.69 11.32 -13.14
CA ASN A 149 -4.15 11.15 -13.13
C ASN A 149 -4.78 11.48 -14.48
N THR A 150 -4.20 11.01 -15.59
CA THR A 150 -4.68 11.31 -16.94
C THR A 150 -6.16 11.00 -17.13
N ALA A 151 -6.63 9.87 -16.58
CA ALA A 151 -8.03 9.46 -16.68
C ALA A 151 -8.98 10.38 -15.89
N GLN A 152 -8.52 11.01 -14.81
CA GLN A 152 -9.26 12.04 -14.08
C GLN A 152 -9.22 13.38 -14.81
N GLU A 153 -8.06 13.82 -15.29
CA GLU A 153 -7.89 15.10 -15.98
C GLU A 153 -8.73 15.18 -17.27
N THR A 154 -8.88 14.05 -17.97
CA THR A 154 -9.61 13.99 -19.25
C THR A 154 -11.07 14.43 -19.14
N PRO A 155 -11.93 13.94 -18.24
CA PRO A 155 -13.29 14.45 -18.09
C PRO A 155 -13.37 15.76 -17.29
N MET A 156 -12.35 16.13 -16.52
CA MET A 156 -12.37 17.32 -15.68
C MET A 156 -12.48 18.59 -16.55
N PRO A 157 -13.48 19.48 -16.36
CA PRO A 157 -13.66 20.67 -17.19
C PRO A 157 -12.42 21.58 -17.24
N GLU A 158 -11.75 21.74 -16.09
CA GLU A 158 -10.53 22.54 -15.91
C GLU A 158 -9.24 21.70 -15.96
N GLY A 159 -9.32 20.46 -16.43
CA GLY A 159 -8.21 19.50 -16.44
C GLY A 159 -7.17 19.75 -17.52
N ASP A 160 -5.98 19.24 -17.30
CA ASP A 160 -4.90 19.26 -18.28
C ASP A 160 -5.25 18.42 -19.52
N ARG A 161 -4.69 18.83 -20.67
CA ARG A 161 -4.80 18.13 -21.96
C ARG A 161 -3.44 17.80 -22.55
N SER A 162 -2.35 18.17 -21.85
CA SER A 162 -0.97 18.01 -22.29
C SER A 162 -0.18 17.22 -21.25
N PHE A 163 0.02 15.94 -21.51
CA PHE A 163 0.64 15.01 -20.57
C PHE A 163 2.12 14.69 -20.89
N ALA A 164 2.60 15.08 -22.07
CA ALA A 164 3.95 14.73 -22.52
C ALA A 164 5.07 15.29 -21.63
N SER A 165 4.82 16.40 -20.94
CA SER A 165 5.79 17.03 -20.03
C SER A 165 5.91 16.34 -18.67
N TRP A 166 5.00 15.43 -18.31
CA TRP A 166 4.94 14.84 -16.97
C TRP A 166 6.19 14.02 -16.66
N GLY A 167 6.61 13.11 -17.56
CA GLY A 167 7.81 12.31 -17.36
C GLY A 167 9.07 13.15 -17.14
N PRO A 168 9.42 14.07 -18.06
CA PRO A 168 10.54 14.99 -17.85
C PRO A 168 10.47 15.80 -16.55
N GLN A 169 9.27 16.23 -16.15
CA GLN A 169 9.10 17.00 -14.91
C GLN A 169 9.27 16.13 -13.65
N ILE A 170 8.74 14.90 -13.64
CA ILE A 170 8.96 13.93 -12.58
C ILE A 170 10.46 13.67 -12.40
N HIS A 171 11.19 13.44 -13.50
CA HIS A 171 12.64 13.24 -13.45
C HIS A 171 13.38 14.44 -12.81
N LYS A 172 13.05 15.67 -13.22
CA LYS A 172 13.65 16.89 -12.65
C LYS A 172 13.38 17.01 -11.16
N ILE A 173 12.16 16.69 -10.71
CA ILE A 173 11.81 16.74 -9.29
C ILE A 173 12.58 15.65 -8.53
N ALA A 174 12.55 14.40 -9.01
CA ALA A 174 13.23 13.27 -8.36
C ALA A 174 14.74 13.51 -8.18
N ALA A 175 15.38 14.16 -9.16
CA ALA A 175 16.80 14.51 -9.09
C ALA A 175 17.11 15.72 -8.18
N ALA A 176 16.13 16.57 -7.85
CA ALA A 176 16.36 17.85 -7.17
C ALA A 176 15.91 17.92 -5.72
N VAL A 177 15.04 16.99 -5.27
CA VAL A 177 14.53 16.95 -3.89
C VAL A 177 15.32 15.93 -3.07
N GLY A 178 15.87 16.28 -1.95
CA GLY A 178 16.72 15.39 -1.14
C GLY A 178 15.97 14.33 -0.31
N ILE A 179 14.73 14.01 -0.66
CA ILE A 179 13.87 13.02 0.03
C ILE A 179 13.29 12.01 -0.97
N PRO A 180 12.86 10.81 -0.53
CA PRO A 180 12.28 9.83 -1.43
C PRO A 180 11.07 10.35 -2.19
N VAL A 181 11.01 10.04 -3.50
CA VAL A 181 9.88 10.38 -4.39
C VAL A 181 9.10 9.13 -4.72
N ILE A 182 7.79 9.16 -4.47
CA ILE A 182 6.85 8.09 -4.74
C ILE A 182 5.87 8.59 -5.81
N VAL A 183 5.83 7.96 -6.98
CA VAL A 183 4.81 8.31 -7.98
C VAL A 183 3.60 7.42 -7.81
N LYS A 184 2.40 7.99 -7.85
CA LYS A 184 1.15 7.26 -7.66
C LYS A 184 0.11 7.60 -8.73
N GLU A 185 -0.72 6.62 -9.03
CA GLU A 185 -1.99 6.85 -9.73
C GLU A 185 -3.10 7.19 -8.72
N VAL A 186 -4.30 7.45 -9.16
CA VAL A 186 -5.40 7.95 -8.30
C VAL A 186 -6.66 7.06 -8.32
N GLY A 187 -6.57 5.86 -8.88
CA GLY A 187 -7.69 4.91 -8.94
C GLY A 187 -7.87 4.19 -10.27
N ASN A 188 -6.93 4.37 -11.22
CA ASN A 188 -6.96 3.70 -12.52
C ASN A 188 -5.80 2.73 -12.73
N GLY A 189 -4.80 2.73 -11.84
CA GLY A 189 -3.70 1.78 -11.79
C GLY A 189 -2.51 2.14 -12.67
N LEU A 190 -1.34 1.64 -12.27
CA LEU A 190 -0.09 1.73 -13.02
C LEU A 190 0.18 0.39 -13.73
N SER A 191 0.34 0.41 -15.05
CA SER A 191 0.78 -0.77 -15.80
C SER A 191 2.28 -1.04 -15.59
N ARG A 192 2.73 -2.27 -15.87
CA ARG A 192 4.14 -2.66 -15.93
C ARG A 192 4.99 -1.64 -16.70
N ARG A 193 4.54 -1.26 -17.90
CA ARG A 193 5.24 -0.27 -18.74
C ARG A 193 5.43 1.06 -18.01
N THR A 194 4.39 1.56 -17.34
CA THR A 194 4.46 2.82 -16.60
C THR A 194 5.44 2.70 -15.43
N VAL A 195 5.40 1.61 -14.66
CA VAL A 195 6.30 1.39 -13.53
C VAL A 195 7.77 1.33 -13.98
N HIS A 196 8.08 0.62 -15.07
CA HIS A 196 9.44 0.60 -15.64
C HIS A 196 9.89 1.99 -16.13
N THR A 197 8.98 2.78 -16.71
CA THR A 197 9.27 4.16 -17.09
C THR A 197 9.60 5.01 -15.86
N LEU A 198 8.82 4.88 -14.77
CA LEU A 198 9.07 5.61 -13.53
C LEU A 198 10.43 5.25 -12.91
N ALA A 199 10.81 3.98 -12.94
CA ALA A 199 12.14 3.56 -12.50
C ALA A 199 13.27 4.25 -13.32
N ALA A 200 13.12 4.30 -14.65
CA ALA A 200 14.07 4.99 -15.52
C ALA A 200 14.13 6.51 -15.29
N LEU A 201 13.07 7.10 -14.73
CA LEU A 201 13.03 8.52 -14.34
C LEU A 201 13.67 8.80 -12.96
N GLY A 202 14.19 7.79 -12.26
CA GLY A 202 14.82 7.95 -10.95
C GLY A 202 13.83 8.06 -9.78
N VAL A 203 12.61 7.57 -9.95
CA VAL A 203 11.60 7.50 -8.89
C VAL A 203 11.99 6.40 -7.89
N HIS A 204 11.74 6.62 -6.60
CA HIS A 204 12.18 5.70 -5.54
C HIS A 204 11.18 4.57 -5.26
N ALA A 205 9.88 4.82 -5.46
CA ALA A 205 8.82 3.82 -5.33
C ALA A 205 7.60 4.23 -6.16
N ALA A 206 6.70 3.28 -6.46
CA ALA A 206 5.46 3.54 -7.15
C ALA A 206 4.26 2.97 -6.36
N ASP A 207 3.22 3.79 -6.13
CA ASP A 207 1.93 3.33 -5.61
C ASP A 207 1.00 3.08 -6.79
N VAL A 208 0.68 1.81 -7.03
CA VAL A 208 -0.10 1.42 -8.20
C VAL A 208 -1.52 2.00 -8.22
N SER A 209 -2.10 2.29 -7.07
CA SER A 209 -3.39 2.99 -6.89
C SER A 209 -4.45 2.59 -7.93
N GLY A 210 -4.80 1.31 -7.93
CA GLY A 210 -5.67 0.71 -8.95
C GLY A 210 -7.15 0.90 -8.69
N ARG A 211 -7.96 0.40 -9.63
CA ARG A 211 -9.42 0.38 -9.57
C ARG A 211 -9.91 -0.47 -8.40
N GLY A 212 -11.07 -0.10 -7.86
CA GLY A 212 -11.74 -0.80 -6.75
C GLY A 212 -12.04 0.10 -5.55
N GLY A 213 -11.49 1.33 -5.53
CA GLY A 213 -11.79 2.39 -4.56
C GLY A 213 -12.61 3.53 -5.19
N THR A 214 -12.19 4.77 -4.94
CA THR A 214 -12.81 5.97 -5.54
C THR A 214 -12.54 6.02 -7.04
N ASP A 215 -13.58 6.20 -7.83
CA ASP A 215 -13.51 6.42 -9.28
C ASP A 215 -13.57 7.92 -9.57
N PHE A 216 -12.39 8.54 -9.76
CA PHE A 216 -12.30 9.97 -10.02
C PHE A 216 -12.80 10.36 -11.41
N ALA A 217 -12.73 9.49 -12.42
CA ALA A 217 -13.32 9.77 -13.73
C ALA A 217 -14.84 9.92 -13.61
N ARG A 218 -15.48 9.08 -12.81
CA ARG A 218 -16.91 9.18 -12.49
C ARG A 218 -17.23 10.45 -11.69
N ILE A 219 -16.38 10.83 -10.74
CA ILE A 219 -16.56 12.08 -9.95
C ILE A 219 -16.51 13.29 -10.90
N GLU A 220 -15.50 13.38 -11.75
CA GLU A 220 -15.34 14.52 -12.65
C GLU A 220 -16.43 14.56 -13.71
N ASN A 221 -16.86 13.39 -14.23
CA ASN A 221 -18.00 13.32 -15.13
C ASN A 221 -19.30 13.81 -14.49
N GLY A 222 -19.52 13.49 -13.21
CA GLY A 222 -20.68 13.99 -12.44
C GLY A 222 -20.67 15.49 -12.14
N ARG A 223 -19.52 16.17 -12.31
CA ARG A 223 -19.39 17.63 -12.22
C ARG A 223 -19.67 18.35 -13.55
N ARG A 224 -19.76 17.60 -14.63
CA ARG A 224 -20.08 18.12 -15.95
C ARG A 224 -21.59 18.22 -16.15
N GLU A 225 -22.03 19.28 -16.80
CA GLU A 225 -23.44 19.50 -17.09
C GLU A 225 -24.03 18.39 -17.97
N GLN A 226 -23.28 17.96 -19.01
CA GLN A 226 -23.72 16.92 -19.93
C GLN A 226 -23.41 15.50 -19.45
N ALA A 227 -22.53 15.32 -18.45
CA ALA A 227 -22.07 14.03 -17.98
C ALA A 227 -21.64 13.05 -19.11
N ASP A 228 -20.99 13.58 -20.14
CA ASP A 228 -20.72 12.96 -21.45
C ASP A 228 -19.50 12.02 -21.50
N TYR A 229 -18.82 11.82 -20.36
CA TYR A 229 -17.68 10.91 -20.21
C TYR A 229 -18.03 9.61 -19.44
N ALA A 230 -19.29 9.21 -19.44
CA ALA A 230 -19.72 7.98 -18.73
C ALA A 230 -19.01 6.71 -19.23
N PHE A 231 -18.51 6.71 -20.47
CA PHE A 231 -17.73 5.62 -21.05
C PHE A 231 -16.36 5.38 -20.36
N LEU A 232 -15.89 6.33 -19.55
CA LEU A 232 -14.68 6.17 -18.72
C LEU A 232 -14.95 5.56 -17.34
N HIS A 233 -16.20 5.31 -16.98
CA HIS A 233 -16.50 4.70 -15.67
C HIS A 233 -15.90 3.31 -15.59
N GLY A 234 -15.12 3.05 -14.52
CA GLY A 234 -14.42 1.80 -14.33
C GLY A 234 -13.19 1.60 -15.23
N TRP A 235 -12.71 2.64 -15.89
CA TRP A 235 -11.46 2.61 -16.67
C TRP A 235 -10.27 2.23 -15.81
N GLY A 236 -9.35 1.45 -16.38
CA GLY A 236 -8.07 1.08 -15.75
C GLY A 236 -8.05 -0.33 -15.16
N GLN A 237 -6.95 -0.67 -14.53
CA GLN A 237 -6.68 -1.96 -13.92
C GLN A 237 -6.91 -1.91 -12.40
N SER A 238 -7.30 -3.06 -11.81
CA SER A 238 -7.37 -3.18 -10.37
C SER A 238 -5.99 -3.16 -9.73
N THR A 239 -5.93 -2.87 -8.43
CA THR A 239 -4.68 -2.91 -7.66
C THR A 239 -4.03 -4.29 -7.72
N ALA A 240 -4.79 -5.37 -7.60
CA ALA A 240 -4.28 -6.73 -7.71
C ALA A 240 -3.69 -7.02 -9.11
N ALA A 241 -4.37 -6.60 -10.17
CA ALA A 241 -3.87 -6.73 -11.54
C ALA A 241 -2.57 -5.94 -11.77
N CYS A 242 -2.49 -4.70 -11.24
CA CYS A 242 -1.29 -3.88 -11.35
C CYS A 242 -0.07 -4.49 -10.64
N LEU A 243 -0.26 -5.02 -9.42
CA LEU A 243 0.80 -5.69 -8.67
C LEU A 243 1.30 -6.92 -9.41
N LEU A 244 0.40 -7.73 -9.97
CA LEU A 244 0.76 -8.90 -10.78
C LEU A 244 1.46 -8.51 -12.09
N ASP A 245 0.96 -7.47 -12.78
CA ASP A 245 1.55 -6.98 -14.04
C ASP A 245 2.97 -6.43 -13.84
N ALA A 246 3.22 -5.77 -12.71
CA ALA A 246 4.50 -5.14 -12.40
C ALA A 246 5.37 -5.94 -11.40
N HIS A 247 5.13 -7.26 -11.26
CA HIS A 247 5.82 -8.13 -10.29
C HIS A 247 7.35 -8.17 -10.44
N ASP A 248 7.88 -7.82 -11.60
CA ASP A 248 9.30 -7.73 -11.93
C ASP A 248 9.84 -6.30 -11.95
N ALA A 249 9.10 -5.36 -11.36
CA ALA A 249 9.47 -3.96 -11.34
C ALA A 249 10.84 -3.74 -10.67
N PRO A 250 11.70 -2.87 -11.24
CA PRO A 250 13.01 -2.58 -10.67
C PRO A 250 12.96 -1.56 -9.52
N LEU A 251 11.78 -1.27 -8.98
CA LEU A 251 11.55 -0.40 -7.83
C LEU A 251 10.44 -0.96 -6.94
N PRO A 252 10.43 -0.64 -5.64
CA PRO A 252 9.39 -1.06 -4.71
C PRO A 252 8.00 -0.56 -5.13
N LEU A 253 7.00 -1.45 -5.00
CA LEU A 253 5.61 -1.13 -5.23
C LEU A 253 4.87 -0.90 -3.91
N LEU A 254 4.04 0.13 -3.87
CA LEU A 254 3.00 0.33 -2.88
C LEU A 254 1.65 0.01 -3.52
N ALA A 255 0.68 -0.34 -2.70
CA ALA A 255 -0.66 -0.66 -3.14
C ALA A 255 -1.69 0.25 -2.51
N SER A 256 -2.56 0.84 -3.30
CA SER A 256 -3.77 1.49 -2.82
C SER A 256 -4.89 1.34 -3.86
N GLY A 257 -6.12 1.69 -3.48
CA GLY A 257 -7.29 1.47 -4.31
C GLY A 257 -7.95 0.10 -4.08
N GLY A 258 -9.20 0.13 -3.63
CA GLY A 258 -10.00 -1.08 -3.39
C GLY A 258 -9.69 -1.85 -2.12
N VAL A 259 -8.82 -1.39 -1.25
CA VAL A 259 -8.48 -2.02 0.03
C VAL A 259 -9.62 -1.79 1.04
N ARG A 260 -10.25 -2.87 1.53
CA ARG A 260 -11.47 -2.83 2.36
C ARG A 260 -11.29 -3.46 3.73
N THR A 261 -10.34 -4.39 3.85
CA THR A 261 -10.15 -5.24 5.02
C THR A 261 -8.65 -5.55 5.24
N PRO A 262 -8.24 -6.01 6.43
CA PRO A 262 -6.89 -6.53 6.67
C PRO A 262 -6.50 -7.70 5.77
N LEU A 263 -7.48 -8.50 5.32
CA LEU A 263 -7.22 -9.58 4.37
C LEU A 263 -6.82 -9.01 2.99
N ASP A 264 -7.41 -7.91 2.54
CA ASP A 264 -6.98 -7.23 1.31
C ASP A 264 -5.57 -6.64 1.47
N VAL A 265 -5.21 -6.14 2.68
CA VAL A 265 -3.84 -5.73 3.00
C VAL A 265 -2.88 -6.90 2.88
N ALA A 266 -3.18 -8.04 3.51
CA ALA A 266 -2.34 -9.24 3.42
C ALA A 266 -2.20 -9.75 1.98
N ARG A 267 -3.28 -9.73 1.18
CA ARG A 267 -3.27 -10.09 -0.24
C ARG A 267 -2.37 -9.17 -1.07
N ALA A 268 -2.45 -7.86 -0.84
CA ALA A 268 -1.60 -6.90 -1.55
C ALA A 268 -0.11 -7.09 -1.21
N LEU A 269 0.21 -7.31 0.06
CA LEU A 269 1.58 -7.62 0.51
C LEU A 269 2.07 -8.94 -0.10
N ALA A 270 1.23 -9.99 -0.12
CA ALA A 270 1.56 -11.28 -0.74
C ALA A 270 1.74 -11.18 -2.27
N LEU A 271 1.10 -10.21 -2.92
CA LEU A 271 1.30 -9.86 -4.33
C LEU A 271 2.54 -8.98 -4.58
N GLY A 272 3.31 -8.65 -3.53
CA GLY A 272 4.59 -7.97 -3.63
C GLY A 272 4.56 -6.47 -3.30
N ALA A 273 3.47 -5.94 -2.77
CA ALA A 273 3.48 -4.58 -2.25
C ALA A 273 4.34 -4.48 -0.99
N ALA A 274 5.17 -3.44 -0.87
CA ALA A 274 5.94 -3.15 0.34
C ALA A 274 5.08 -2.50 1.45
N ALA A 275 4.04 -1.77 1.06
CA ALA A 275 3.07 -1.19 1.97
C ALA A 275 1.74 -0.94 1.26
N VAL A 276 0.66 -0.77 2.05
CA VAL A 276 -0.72 -0.71 1.56
C VAL A 276 -1.42 0.53 2.12
N GLY A 277 -2.00 1.33 1.23
CA GLY A 277 -2.72 2.55 1.58
C GLY A 277 -4.23 2.43 1.41
N SER A 278 -4.96 3.08 2.28
CA SER A 278 -6.39 3.30 2.11
C SER A 278 -6.72 4.79 2.29
N SER A 279 -7.70 5.27 1.52
CA SER A 279 -8.14 6.66 1.56
C SER A 279 -9.62 6.74 1.93
N GLY A 280 -10.50 6.47 0.99
CA GLY A 280 -11.93 6.67 1.12
C GLY A 280 -12.58 5.83 2.23
N GLY A 281 -12.07 4.62 2.50
CA GLY A 281 -12.54 3.80 3.62
C GLY A 281 -12.28 4.47 4.97
N PHE A 282 -11.07 4.98 5.18
CA PHE A 282 -10.69 5.68 6.42
C PHE A 282 -11.39 7.04 6.55
N LEU A 283 -11.53 7.77 5.43
CA LEU A 283 -12.31 9.02 5.43
C LEU A 283 -13.75 8.76 5.85
N ARG A 284 -14.38 7.70 5.36
CA ARG A 284 -15.74 7.35 5.75
C ARG A 284 -15.84 7.09 7.25
N THR A 285 -14.96 6.26 7.82
CA THR A 285 -14.95 5.98 9.25
C THR A 285 -14.74 7.26 10.07
N LEU A 286 -13.80 8.13 9.64
CA LEU A 286 -13.59 9.42 10.27
C LEU A 286 -14.86 10.30 10.23
N THR A 287 -15.53 10.35 9.09
CA THR A 287 -16.72 11.20 8.91
C THR A 287 -17.91 10.69 9.71
N ASP A 288 -18.11 9.38 9.74
CA ASP A 288 -19.26 8.73 10.38
C ASP A 288 -19.08 8.59 11.91
N GLY A 289 -17.84 8.38 12.40
CA GLY A 289 -17.58 8.07 13.82
C GLY A 289 -16.46 8.89 14.49
N GLY A 290 -15.87 9.85 13.79
CA GLY A 290 -14.82 10.73 14.34
C GLY A 290 -13.45 10.05 14.48
N VAL A 291 -12.54 10.77 15.14
CA VAL A 291 -11.13 10.34 15.33
C VAL A 291 -11.04 9.01 16.07
N SER A 292 -11.77 8.86 17.16
CA SER A 292 -11.73 7.62 17.98
C SER A 292 -12.13 6.39 17.18
N ALA A 293 -13.17 6.47 16.34
CA ALA A 293 -13.58 5.36 15.48
C ALA A 293 -12.50 5.00 14.44
N LEU A 294 -11.83 6.00 13.87
CA LEU A 294 -10.73 5.76 12.93
C LEU A 294 -9.51 5.15 13.63
N VAL A 295 -9.13 5.62 14.82
CA VAL A 295 -8.05 5.03 15.61
C VAL A 295 -8.36 3.55 15.92
N THR A 296 -9.57 3.27 16.39
CA THR A 296 -10.03 1.90 16.66
C THR A 296 -9.95 1.04 15.40
N GLN A 297 -10.39 1.53 14.24
CA GLN A 297 -10.30 0.80 12.98
C GLN A 297 -8.84 0.50 12.61
N LEU A 298 -7.96 1.50 12.67
CA LEU A 298 -6.55 1.34 12.31
C LEU A 298 -5.84 0.32 13.22
N THR A 299 -6.00 0.45 14.54
CA THR A 299 -5.39 -0.46 15.50
C THR A 299 -5.94 -1.88 15.37
N THR A 300 -7.25 -2.04 15.18
CA THR A 300 -7.88 -3.35 14.92
C THR A 300 -7.34 -3.96 13.61
N TRP A 301 -7.18 -3.18 12.55
CA TRP A 301 -6.64 -3.69 11.29
C TRP A 301 -5.20 -4.16 11.44
N LEU A 302 -4.38 -3.46 12.20
CA LEU A 302 -2.99 -3.86 12.46
C LEU A 302 -2.93 -5.16 13.28
N ASP A 303 -3.75 -5.29 14.31
CA ASP A 303 -3.81 -6.52 15.09
C ASP A 303 -4.31 -7.71 14.26
N GLN A 304 -5.37 -7.52 13.45
CA GLN A 304 -5.89 -8.55 12.55
C GLN A 304 -4.88 -8.91 11.44
N LEU A 305 -4.10 -7.95 10.93
CA LEU A 305 -3.02 -8.23 9.97
C LEU A 305 -1.94 -9.10 10.61
N ALA A 306 -1.55 -8.80 11.85
CA ALA A 306 -0.58 -9.60 12.56
C ALA A 306 -1.13 -11.02 12.88
N ALA A 307 -2.43 -11.16 13.17
CA ALA A 307 -3.07 -12.47 13.32
C ALA A 307 -3.05 -13.27 12.00
N LEU A 308 -3.29 -12.61 10.85
CA LEU A 308 -3.16 -13.23 9.53
C LEU A 308 -1.72 -13.71 9.26
N GLN A 309 -0.71 -12.88 9.57
CA GLN A 309 0.70 -13.27 9.45
C GLN A 309 1.04 -14.47 10.33
N THR A 310 0.56 -14.47 11.58
CA THR A 310 0.70 -15.61 12.50
C THR A 310 0.16 -16.90 11.90
N MET A 311 -1.07 -16.86 11.38
CA MET A 311 -1.74 -18.02 10.78
C MET A 311 -1.05 -18.48 9.48
N LEU A 312 -0.52 -17.55 8.69
CA LEU A 312 0.13 -17.82 7.40
C LEU A 312 1.61 -18.19 7.53
N GLY A 313 2.19 -18.17 8.75
CA GLY A 313 3.60 -18.47 8.97
C GLY A 313 4.55 -17.40 8.41
N ALA A 314 4.11 -16.13 8.39
CA ALA A 314 4.86 -15.01 7.82
C ALA A 314 5.36 -14.06 8.92
N PRO A 315 6.62 -14.17 9.40
CA PRO A 315 7.16 -13.34 10.48
C PRO A 315 7.12 -11.83 10.16
N THR A 316 7.26 -11.46 8.89
CA THR A 316 7.26 -10.08 8.42
C THR A 316 6.29 -9.87 7.26
N PRO A 317 5.90 -8.63 6.93
CA PRO A 317 5.12 -8.34 5.73
C PRO A 317 5.75 -8.86 4.42
N ALA A 318 7.07 -8.83 4.33
CA ALA A 318 7.81 -9.35 3.17
C ALA A 318 7.68 -10.87 3.02
N ASP A 319 7.57 -11.61 4.12
CA ASP A 319 7.43 -13.07 4.09
C ASP A 319 6.07 -13.53 3.54
N LEU A 320 5.04 -12.66 3.52
CA LEU A 320 3.78 -12.95 2.85
C LEU A 320 3.97 -13.25 1.35
N THR A 321 5.01 -12.71 0.73
CA THR A 321 5.35 -13.03 -0.67
C THR A 321 5.76 -14.49 -0.90
N ARG A 322 6.00 -15.25 0.16
CA ARG A 322 6.32 -16.69 0.11
C ARG A 322 5.09 -17.58 0.27
N CYS A 323 3.94 -17.00 0.68
CA CYS A 323 2.70 -17.75 0.82
C CYS A 323 2.15 -18.15 -0.55
N ASP A 324 1.59 -19.35 -0.64
CA ASP A 324 0.95 -19.84 -1.85
C ASP A 324 -0.37 -19.11 -2.10
N LEU A 325 -0.55 -18.64 -3.33
CA LEU A 325 -1.73 -17.89 -3.77
C LEU A 325 -2.41 -18.55 -4.95
N LEU A 326 -3.72 -18.68 -4.89
CA LEU A 326 -4.57 -19.03 -6.01
C LEU A 326 -5.19 -17.77 -6.61
N ILE A 327 -5.07 -17.64 -7.92
CA ILE A 327 -5.69 -16.53 -8.67
C ILE A 327 -6.89 -17.08 -9.43
N HIS A 328 -8.03 -16.39 -9.29
CA HIS A 328 -9.33 -16.81 -9.84
C HIS A 328 -9.88 -15.78 -10.83
N GLY A 329 -10.98 -16.14 -11.49
CA GLY A 329 -11.84 -15.26 -12.25
C GLY A 329 -11.14 -14.41 -13.31
N GLN A 330 -11.62 -13.19 -13.49
CA GLN A 330 -11.09 -12.24 -14.47
C GLN A 330 -9.61 -11.85 -14.21
N LEU A 331 -9.16 -11.90 -12.96
CA LEU A 331 -7.75 -11.65 -12.63
C LEU A 331 -6.86 -12.74 -13.20
N ARG A 332 -7.31 -13.99 -13.20
CA ARG A 332 -6.57 -15.11 -13.84
C ARG A 332 -6.54 -14.96 -15.36
N GLU A 333 -7.64 -14.55 -15.98
CA GLU A 333 -7.69 -14.26 -17.43
C GLU A 333 -6.71 -13.15 -17.77
N PHE A 334 -6.72 -12.05 -17.01
CA PHE A 334 -5.74 -10.96 -17.16
C PHE A 334 -4.30 -11.47 -17.06
N CYS A 335 -3.99 -12.32 -16.08
CA CYS A 335 -2.64 -12.90 -15.95
C CYS A 335 -2.26 -13.71 -17.17
N THR A 336 -3.18 -14.52 -17.71
CA THR A 336 -2.95 -15.34 -18.91
C THR A 336 -2.63 -14.46 -20.12
N ASP A 337 -3.44 -13.42 -20.37
CA ASP A 337 -3.26 -12.49 -21.49
C ASP A 337 -1.97 -11.66 -21.36
N ARG A 338 -1.52 -11.41 -20.14
CA ARG A 338 -0.28 -10.67 -19.83
C ARG A 338 0.95 -11.57 -19.73
N GLY A 339 0.82 -12.89 -19.92
CA GLY A 339 1.91 -13.86 -19.84
C GLY A 339 2.46 -14.09 -18.42
N ILE A 340 1.62 -13.84 -17.38
CA ILE A 340 1.98 -14.01 -15.98
C ILE A 340 1.66 -15.46 -15.55
N ASP A 341 2.70 -16.21 -15.14
CA ASP A 341 2.51 -17.60 -14.70
C ASP A 341 1.98 -17.67 -13.26
N THR A 342 0.66 -17.81 -13.12
CA THR A 342 -0.01 -17.95 -11.84
C THR A 342 0.30 -19.24 -11.10
N ARG A 343 0.83 -20.28 -11.77
CA ARG A 343 1.22 -21.54 -11.10
C ARG A 343 2.40 -21.32 -10.17
N ARG A 344 3.31 -20.41 -10.52
CA ARG A 344 4.42 -20.04 -9.62
C ARG A 344 3.92 -19.40 -8.32
N LEU A 345 2.79 -18.71 -8.36
CA LEU A 345 2.18 -18.13 -7.17
C LEU A 345 1.55 -19.20 -6.26
N ALA A 346 1.05 -20.27 -6.86
CA ALA A 346 0.40 -21.37 -6.16
C ALA A 346 1.39 -22.38 -5.54
N GLN A 347 2.68 -22.26 -5.78
CA GLN A 347 3.72 -23.19 -5.37
C GLN A 347 4.99 -22.46 -4.88
N ARG A 348 4.80 -21.43 -4.06
CA ARG A 348 5.90 -20.65 -3.48
C ARG A 348 6.49 -21.30 -2.24
N THR A 349 5.66 -22.05 -1.49
CA THR A 349 6.07 -22.74 -0.28
C THR A 349 6.80 -24.03 -0.66
N PRO A 350 8.06 -24.25 -0.22
CA PRO A 350 8.74 -25.50 -0.45
C PRO A 350 7.98 -26.67 0.18
N THR A 351 7.74 -27.73 -0.58
CA THR A 351 7.22 -28.98 0.01
C THR A 351 8.28 -29.55 0.96
N PRO A 352 7.96 -29.84 2.24
CA PRO A 352 8.91 -30.47 3.12
C PRO A 352 9.41 -31.77 2.47
N SER A 353 10.72 -31.96 2.37
CA SER A 353 11.30 -33.27 2.00
C SER A 353 10.89 -34.27 3.08
N PRO A 354 10.42 -35.47 2.72
CA PRO A 354 10.24 -36.51 3.71
C PRO A 354 11.54 -36.65 4.50
N ALA A 355 11.47 -36.63 5.81
CA ALA A 355 12.63 -36.82 6.67
C ALA A 355 13.31 -38.10 6.20
N THR A 356 14.53 -38.01 5.68
CA THR A 356 15.39 -39.17 5.49
C THR A 356 15.56 -39.78 6.86
N ASP A 357 15.10 -41.01 7.00
CA ASP A 357 15.09 -41.81 8.21
C ASP A 357 16.28 -41.49 9.10
N ALA A 358 15.97 -41.10 10.33
CA ALA A 358 16.92 -41.09 11.42
C ALA A 358 17.54 -42.48 11.48
N GLY A 359 18.85 -42.54 11.31
CA GLY A 359 19.63 -43.75 11.22
C GLY A 359 19.18 -44.80 12.25
N THR A 360 19.01 -46.00 11.73
CA THR A 360 18.90 -47.22 12.49
C THR A 360 19.89 -47.20 13.64
N ALA A 361 19.37 -47.12 14.88
CA ALA A 361 20.11 -47.49 16.07
C ALA A 361 20.51 -48.96 15.92
N THR A 362 21.72 -49.22 15.54
CA THR A 362 22.31 -50.54 15.59
C THR A 362 22.41 -50.93 17.06
N ASP A 363 21.52 -51.83 17.44
CA ASP A 363 21.53 -52.62 18.67
C ASP A 363 22.87 -53.41 18.69
N ALA A 364 23.82 -52.92 19.51
CA ALA A 364 25.05 -53.63 19.77
C ALA A 364 24.78 -54.56 20.97
N GLY A 365 24.50 -55.82 20.58
CA GLY A 365 24.22 -56.92 21.46
C GLY A 365 25.27 -57.11 22.56
N THR A 366 24.74 -57.42 23.72
CA THR A 366 25.36 -58.08 24.82
C THR A 366 26.28 -59.26 24.43
N ALA A 367 27.54 -59.21 24.82
CA ALA A 367 28.39 -60.38 25.01
C ALA A 367 28.91 -60.41 26.44
N ALA A 368 28.35 -61.32 27.20
CA ALA A 368 28.87 -61.73 28.51
C ALA A 368 30.18 -62.52 28.31
N GLY A 369 31.13 -62.29 29.19
CA GLY A 369 32.35 -63.10 29.26
C GLY A 369 33.12 -62.74 30.53
N GLY A 370 32.92 -63.52 31.57
CA GLY A 370 33.55 -63.41 32.85
C GLY A 370 35.04 -63.75 32.87
N ALA A 371 35.72 -63.27 33.86
CA ALA A 371 36.79 -63.99 34.61
C ALA A 371 37.14 -63.24 35.89
N LEU A 372 37.05 -63.99 36.97
CA LEU A 372 37.60 -63.75 38.30
C LEU A 372 39.13 -63.59 38.26
N HIS A 373 39.71 -62.73 39.06
CA HIS A 373 40.82 -63.02 40.04
C HIS A 373 41.10 -61.73 40.82
N GLU A 374 40.77 -61.78 42.09
CA GLU A 374 41.57 -61.94 43.31
C GLU A 374 42.78 -60.96 43.52
N MET A 375 42.58 -60.27 44.62
CA MET A 375 43.49 -60.15 45.74
C MET A 375 44.49 -58.98 45.86
N THR A 376 44.35 -58.43 47.06
CA THR A 376 45.36 -57.82 47.96
C THR A 376 45.94 -56.46 47.54
N GLY A 377 46.02 -55.49 48.35
CA GLY A 377 46.16 -55.36 49.79
C GLY A 377 46.83 -53.99 50.05
N SER A 378 46.37 -53.42 51.19
CA SER A 378 47.16 -52.78 52.22
C SER A 378 47.87 -51.40 51.92
N THR A 379 47.42 -50.48 52.75
CA THR A 379 48.17 -49.50 53.54
C THR A 379 49.00 -48.42 52.85
N ARG A 380 48.67 -47.19 52.97
CA ARG A 380 48.89 -46.27 54.11
C ARG A 380 48.09 -44.95 53.84
#